data_61c0b994eee4198f57d645bf3cc09441
#
_entry.id   61c0b994eee4198f57d645bf3cc09441
#
_cell.length_a   1.000
_cell.length_b   1.000
_cell.length_c   1.000
_cell.angle_alpha   90.00
_cell.angle_beta   90.00
_cell.angle_gamma   90.00
#
_symmetry.space_group_name_H-M   'P 1'
#
loop_
_entity.id
_entity.type
_entity.pdbx_description
1 polymer ?
#
loop_
_entity_poly.entity_id
_entity_poly.type
_entity_poly.pdbx_seq_one_letter_code
_entity_poly.pdbx_strand_id
1 'polypeptide(L)'
;MSELEVRELRYFIAVAEELNFSRAAGRLGMAQPPLSKAIAQMESRLGVRLLERTTRQVRLTDAGQVLLDQARIAVDAVHAAARRARRAGQPTPRLVVAVKPGGDAGLLREIVAAYRGTGSHLPPPEVVVGGSGEPIAMLRDGRADVALLRSPFDGQGLDSQTLVVEPRLAVLPAAHRLAGRRRLLLTDLKGEPIPRWKGAAPSATAYYTGCDGAEAGDGHAGLAPADAPEGPLVASVEQLLEVVALGQAVAFLSRSTTERHQRPDIAYRPVTGLSPSAVMVAWPETSRSAAVAAFVRAAHDVAAHHPDHVTALA
;
A
#
# COMPACT_ATOMS: atom_id res chain seq x y z
N MET A 1 -23.65 24.32 13.73
CA MET A 1 -22.68 23.29 13.32
C MET A 1 -22.51 23.41 11.82
N SER A 2 -21.28 23.56 11.36
CA SER A 2 -20.98 23.73 9.92
C SER A 2 -21.01 22.34 9.27
N GLU A 3 -22.06 22.06 8.52
CA GLU A 3 -22.25 20.75 7.87
C GLU A 3 -21.48 20.76 6.55
N LEU A 4 -20.50 19.84 6.42
CA LEU A 4 -19.74 19.60 5.19
C LEU A 4 -20.46 18.58 4.32
N GLU A 5 -20.68 18.93 3.06
CA GLU A 5 -21.28 17.99 2.10
C GLU A 5 -20.21 17.12 1.44
N VAL A 6 -20.55 15.85 1.16
CA VAL A 6 -19.64 14.89 0.46
C VAL A 6 -19.14 15.46 -0.89
N ARG A 7 -20.02 16.21 -1.59
CA ARG A 7 -19.65 16.87 -2.85
C ARG A 7 -18.55 17.90 -2.65
N GLU A 8 -18.61 18.67 -1.59
CA GLU A 8 -17.62 19.69 -1.27
C GLU A 8 -16.29 19.07 -0.86
N LEU A 9 -16.32 17.96 -0.10
CA LEU A 9 -15.11 17.20 0.23
C LEU A 9 -14.41 16.70 -1.04
N ARG A 10 -15.16 16.21 -2.04
CA ARG A 10 -14.60 15.81 -3.35
C ARG A 10 -13.96 16.99 -4.09
N TYR A 11 -14.58 18.17 -4.04
CA TYR A 11 -14.05 19.38 -4.64
C TYR A 11 -12.74 19.77 -3.98
N PHE A 12 -12.69 19.75 -2.66
CA PHE A 12 -11.50 20.07 -1.89
C PHE A 12 -10.37 19.07 -2.17
N ILE A 13 -10.64 17.76 -2.13
CA ILE A 13 -9.66 16.71 -2.46
C ILE A 13 -9.05 16.96 -3.84
N ALA A 14 -9.87 17.22 -4.85
CA ALA A 14 -9.38 17.45 -6.21
C ALA A 14 -8.45 18.67 -6.27
N VAL A 15 -8.77 19.79 -5.60
CA VAL A 15 -7.91 20.99 -5.58
C VAL A 15 -6.63 20.73 -4.78
N ALA A 16 -6.72 20.02 -3.67
CA ALA A 16 -5.58 19.69 -2.80
C ALA A 16 -4.56 18.76 -3.50
N GLU A 17 -5.02 17.82 -4.31
CA GLU A 17 -4.17 16.88 -5.06
C GLU A 17 -3.55 17.53 -6.31
N GLU A 18 -4.30 18.35 -7.01
CA GLU A 18 -3.82 19.04 -8.21
C GLU A 18 -2.98 20.29 -7.91
N LEU A 19 -3.14 20.89 -6.73
CA LEU A 19 -2.57 22.18 -6.36
C LEU A 19 -2.78 23.25 -7.46
N ASN A 20 -3.89 23.09 -8.21
CA ASN A 20 -4.25 23.92 -9.36
C ASN A 20 -5.75 23.85 -9.61
N PHE A 21 -6.45 24.98 -9.49
CA PHE A 21 -7.90 25.05 -9.62
C PHE A 21 -8.40 24.68 -11.04
N SER A 22 -7.68 25.05 -12.09
CA SER A 22 -8.10 24.76 -13.46
C SER A 22 -7.96 23.26 -13.77
N ARG A 23 -6.87 22.62 -13.33
CA ARG A 23 -6.70 21.15 -13.48
C ARG A 23 -7.74 20.40 -12.66
N ALA A 24 -7.97 20.81 -11.40
CA ALA A 24 -8.98 20.21 -10.54
C ALA A 24 -10.38 20.32 -11.14
N ALA A 25 -10.74 21.50 -11.68
CA ALA A 25 -12.03 21.69 -12.37
C ALA A 25 -12.17 20.79 -13.60
N GLY A 26 -11.12 20.68 -14.42
CA GLY A 26 -11.07 19.75 -15.56
C GLY A 26 -11.26 18.30 -15.12
N ARG A 27 -10.59 17.87 -14.04
CA ARG A 27 -10.76 16.51 -13.46
C ARG A 27 -12.17 16.25 -12.96
N LEU A 28 -12.84 17.28 -12.44
CA LEU A 28 -14.21 17.21 -11.94
C LEU A 28 -15.28 17.40 -13.02
N GLY A 29 -14.90 17.70 -14.28
CA GLY A 29 -15.83 17.96 -15.37
C GLY A 29 -16.63 19.24 -15.19
N MET A 30 -16.09 20.27 -14.52
CA MET A 30 -16.76 21.53 -14.24
C MET A 30 -15.91 22.76 -14.56
N ALA A 31 -16.53 23.93 -14.59
CA ALA A 31 -15.81 25.20 -14.76
C ALA A 31 -15.07 25.61 -13.46
N GLN A 32 -13.96 26.31 -13.61
CA GLN A 32 -13.12 26.73 -12.46
C GLN A 32 -13.82 27.75 -11.51
N PRO A 33 -14.63 28.75 -11.96
CA PRO A 33 -15.24 29.71 -11.04
C PRO A 33 -16.16 29.08 -10.00
N PRO A 34 -17.10 28.15 -10.33
CA PRO A 34 -17.94 27.50 -9.32
C PRO A 34 -17.11 26.66 -8.33
N LEU A 35 -16.04 26.01 -8.77
CA LEU A 35 -15.15 25.25 -7.88
C LEU A 35 -14.47 26.19 -6.88
N SER A 36 -13.89 27.32 -7.34
CA SER A 36 -13.25 28.31 -6.47
C SER A 36 -14.24 28.91 -5.46
N LYS A 37 -15.48 29.19 -5.90
CA LYS A 37 -16.54 29.67 -5.01
C LYS A 37 -16.91 28.66 -3.93
N ALA A 38 -17.05 27.37 -4.29
CA ALA A 38 -17.38 26.31 -3.35
C ALA A 38 -16.28 26.15 -2.27
N ILE A 39 -15.00 26.19 -2.65
CA ILE A 39 -13.90 26.12 -1.68
C ILE A 39 -13.89 27.35 -0.77
N ALA A 40 -14.08 28.56 -1.30
CA ALA A 40 -14.15 29.78 -0.50
C ALA A 40 -15.31 29.77 0.51
N GLN A 41 -16.47 29.23 0.11
CA GLN A 41 -17.62 29.04 1.01
C GLN A 41 -17.34 28.01 2.10
N MET A 42 -16.64 26.92 1.77
CA MET A 42 -16.20 25.92 2.75
C MET A 42 -15.26 26.55 3.78
N GLU A 43 -14.21 27.27 3.35
CA GLU A 43 -13.29 27.98 4.22
C GLU A 43 -14.03 28.98 5.14
N SER A 44 -14.96 29.74 4.59
CA SER A 44 -15.79 30.69 5.35
C SER A 44 -16.64 30.02 6.43
N ARG A 45 -17.27 28.88 6.12
CA ARG A 45 -18.08 28.12 7.09
C ARG A 45 -17.24 27.47 8.19
N LEU A 46 -16.04 26.99 7.84
CA LEU A 46 -15.12 26.38 8.80
C LEU A 46 -14.39 27.44 9.64
N GLY A 47 -14.37 28.70 9.20
CA GLY A 47 -13.65 29.78 9.87
C GLY A 47 -12.13 29.68 9.76
N VAL A 48 -11.61 28.81 8.88
CA VAL A 48 -10.16 28.58 8.67
C VAL A 48 -9.83 28.54 7.19
N ARG A 49 -8.64 28.99 6.83
CA ARG A 49 -8.11 28.80 5.49
C ARG A 49 -7.54 27.40 5.33
N LEU A 50 -7.92 26.76 4.24
CA LEU A 50 -7.44 25.42 3.87
C LEU A 50 -6.34 25.50 2.81
N LEU A 51 -6.35 26.56 2.00
CA LEU A 51 -5.42 26.77 0.90
C LEU A 51 -4.79 28.15 0.99
N GLU A 52 -3.48 28.22 0.85
CA GLU A 52 -2.73 29.43 0.55
C GLU A 52 -2.71 29.64 -0.96
N ARG A 53 -3.13 30.83 -1.39
CA ARG A 53 -3.23 31.18 -2.81
C ARG A 53 -2.35 32.39 -3.09
N THR A 54 -1.41 32.23 -3.96
CA THR A 54 -0.69 33.34 -4.60
C THR A 54 -1.06 33.35 -6.09
N THR A 55 -0.67 34.40 -6.80
CA THR A 55 -0.86 34.49 -8.26
C THR A 55 -0.15 33.39 -9.03
N ARG A 56 0.80 32.68 -8.41
CA ARG A 56 1.64 31.65 -9.05
C ARG A 56 1.51 30.26 -8.45
N GLN A 57 0.94 30.11 -7.26
CA GLN A 57 0.98 28.83 -6.53
C GLN A 57 -0.22 28.65 -5.60
N VAL A 58 -0.68 27.41 -5.49
CA VAL A 58 -1.63 26.95 -4.49
C VAL A 58 -0.90 25.95 -3.58
N ARG A 59 -1.04 26.09 -2.27
CA ARG A 59 -0.50 25.20 -1.26
C ARG A 59 -1.55 24.87 -0.22
N LEU A 60 -1.44 23.71 0.42
CA LEU A 60 -2.24 23.40 1.60
C LEU A 60 -1.70 24.16 2.82
N THR A 61 -2.61 24.61 3.68
CA THR A 61 -2.30 24.99 5.06
C THR A 61 -2.25 23.73 5.93
N ASP A 62 -1.80 23.83 7.19
CA ASP A 62 -1.88 22.72 8.15
C ASP A 62 -3.33 22.25 8.34
N ALA A 63 -4.29 23.19 8.43
CA ALA A 63 -5.71 22.87 8.49
C ALA A 63 -6.19 22.18 7.20
N GLY A 64 -5.68 22.60 6.05
CA GLY A 64 -5.93 21.96 4.76
C GLY A 64 -5.42 20.54 4.69
N GLN A 65 -4.22 20.28 5.23
CA GLN A 65 -3.67 18.93 5.28
C GLN A 65 -4.53 18.02 6.16
N VAL A 66 -4.89 18.46 7.36
CA VAL A 66 -5.79 17.73 8.26
C VAL A 66 -7.13 17.42 7.58
N LEU A 67 -7.72 18.44 6.93
CA LEU A 67 -9.00 18.22 6.23
C LEU A 67 -8.84 17.27 5.05
N LEU A 68 -7.73 17.29 4.30
CA LEU A 68 -7.50 16.38 3.17
C LEU A 68 -7.52 14.92 3.63
N ASP A 69 -6.84 14.62 4.72
CA ASP A 69 -6.75 13.26 5.26
C ASP A 69 -8.14 12.80 5.74
N GLN A 70 -8.88 13.64 6.48
CA GLN A 70 -10.21 13.31 6.96
C GLN A 70 -11.28 13.26 5.83
N ALA A 71 -11.18 14.13 4.83
CA ALA A 71 -12.08 14.15 3.69
C ALA A 71 -11.97 12.86 2.85
N ARG A 72 -10.77 12.33 2.66
CA ARG A 72 -10.56 11.05 1.97
C ARG A 72 -11.28 9.92 2.70
N ILE A 73 -11.10 9.82 4.02
CA ILE A 73 -11.77 8.82 4.86
C ILE A 73 -13.30 8.94 4.75
N ALA A 74 -13.84 10.15 4.85
CA ALA A 74 -15.29 10.38 4.79
C ALA A 74 -15.86 10.01 3.42
N VAL A 75 -15.20 10.39 2.33
CA VAL A 75 -15.63 10.07 0.96
C VAL A 75 -15.58 8.55 0.72
N ASP A 76 -14.51 7.89 1.16
CA ASP A 76 -14.36 6.43 1.06
C ASP A 76 -15.43 5.70 1.87
N ALA A 77 -15.75 6.16 3.07
CA ALA A 77 -16.83 5.59 3.90
C ALA A 77 -18.19 5.68 3.22
N VAL A 78 -18.51 6.81 2.56
CA VAL A 78 -19.76 6.97 1.79
C VAL A 78 -19.78 6.01 0.59
N HIS A 79 -18.68 5.88 -0.13
CA HIS A 79 -18.56 4.91 -1.22
C HIS A 79 -18.73 3.48 -0.72
N ALA A 80 -18.09 3.12 0.39
CA ALA A 80 -18.22 1.80 1.00
C ALA A 80 -19.66 1.50 1.40
N ALA A 81 -20.36 2.45 2.04
CA ALA A 81 -21.77 2.28 2.42
C ALA A 81 -22.65 2.00 1.20
N ALA A 82 -22.50 2.80 0.13
CA ALA A 82 -23.25 2.61 -1.10
C ALA A 82 -22.97 1.26 -1.78
N ARG A 83 -21.70 0.81 -1.81
CA ARG A 83 -21.31 -0.48 -2.41
C ARG A 83 -21.80 -1.66 -1.58
N ARG A 84 -21.68 -1.59 -0.24
CA ARG A 84 -22.19 -2.63 0.67
C ARG A 84 -23.71 -2.79 0.54
N ALA A 85 -24.47 -1.68 0.48
CA ALA A 85 -25.90 -1.72 0.27
C ALA A 85 -26.28 -2.39 -1.07
N ARG A 86 -25.58 -2.03 -2.16
CA ARG A 86 -25.81 -2.66 -3.48
C ARG A 86 -25.49 -4.16 -3.46
N ARG A 87 -24.40 -4.58 -2.79
CA ARG A 87 -24.06 -6.01 -2.69
C ARG A 87 -25.05 -6.80 -1.84
N ALA A 88 -25.54 -6.22 -0.75
CA ALA A 88 -26.57 -6.85 0.08
C ALA A 88 -27.88 -7.10 -0.70
N GLY A 89 -28.16 -6.30 -1.71
CA GLY A 89 -29.31 -6.49 -2.61
C GLY A 89 -29.08 -7.46 -3.76
N GLN A 90 -27.87 -8.06 -3.89
CA GLN A 90 -27.60 -9.04 -4.95
C GLN A 90 -28.16 -10.43 -4.61
N PRO A 91 -28.69 -11.17 -5.60
CA PRO A 91 -29.20 -12.54 -5.38
C PRO A 91 -28.17 -13.52 -4.88
N THR A 92 -26.91 -13.32 -5.25
CA THR A 92 -25.75 -14.14 -4.87
C THR A 92 -24.64 -13.27 -4.27
N PRO A 93 -24.65 -13.05 -2.95
CA PRO A 93 -23.58 -12.31 -2.30
C PRO A 93 -22.23 -13.02 -2.48
N ARG A 94 -21.15 -12.25 -2.57
CA ARG A 94 -19.78 -12.75 -2.69
C ARG A 94 -18.90 -12.11 -1.64
N LEU A 95 -17.86 -12.84 -1.18
CA LEU A 95 -16.76 -12.29 -0.40
C LEU A 95 -15.68 -11.82 -1.37
N VAL A 96 -15.48 -10.52 -1.48
CA VAL A 96 -14.46 -9.97 -2.39
C VAL A 96 -13.11 -9.88 -1.68
N VAL A 97 -12.13 -10.61 -2.22
CA VAL A 97 -10.76 -10.70 -1.69
C VAL A 97 -9.81 -9.93 -2.61
N ALA A 98 -9.21 -8.86 -2.13
CA ALA A 98 -8.26 -8.08 -2.90
C ALA A 98 -6.81 -8.53 -2.65
N VAL A 99 -6.00 -8.55 -3.71
CA VAL A 99 -4.57 -8.86 -3.64
C VAL A 99 -3.82 -8.11 -4.74
N LYS A 100 -2.55 -7.78 -4.51
CA LYS A 100 -1.64 -7.39 -5.59
C LYS A 100 -0.85 -8.61 -6.10
N PRO A 101 -0.38 -8.64 -7.35
CA PRO A 101 0.47 -9.71 -7.84
C PRO A 101 1.69 -9.91 -6.92
N GLY A 102 1.92 -11.15 -6.47
CA GLY A 102 3.03 -11.50 -5.58
C GLY A 102 2.91 -10.97 -4.14
N GLY A 103 1.78 -10.36 -3.75
CA GLY A 103 1.56 -9.81 -2.42
C GLY A 103 1.24 -10.83 -1.34
N ASP A 104 0.94 -12.06 -1.72
CA ASP A 104 0.36 -13.12 -0.89
C ASP A 104 1.35 -14.19 -0.41
N ALA A 105 2.64 -14.10 -0.75
CA ALA A 105 3.65 -15.13 -0.51
C ALA A 105 3.26 -16.54 -1.01
N GLY A 106 2.31 -16.66 -1.94
CA GLY A 106 1.80 -17.94 -2.45
C GLY A 106 0.61 -18.51 -1.67
N LEU A 107 0.18 -17.88 -0.59
CA LEU A 107 -0.85 -18.40 0.32
C LEU A 107 -2.27 -18.32 -0.23
N LEU A 108 -2.56 -17.38 -1.13
CA LEU A 108 -3.94 -17.04 -1.54
C LEU A 108 -4.74 -18.25 -2.01
N ARG A 109 -4.14 -19.11 -2.82
CA ARG A 109 -4.84 -20.27 -3.39
C ARG A 109 -5.28 -21.27 -2.29
N GLU A 110 -4.42 -21.52 -1.34
CA GLU A 110 -4.70 -22.42 -0.22
C GLU A 110 -5.71 -21.79 0.75
N ILE A 111 -5.60 -20.50 1.04
CA ILE A 111 -6.57 -19.75 1.87
C ILE A 111 -7.97 -19.81 1.23
N VAL A 112 -8.07 -19.57 -0.08
CA VAL A 112 -9.34 -19.64 -0.81
C VAL A 112 -9.91 -21.06 -0.77
N ALA A 113 -9.07 -22.08 -0.90
CA ALA A 113 -9.51 -23.48 -0.80
C ALA A 113 -10.01 -23.83 0.62
N ALA A 114 -9.25 -23.44 1.65
CA ALA A 114 -9.63 -23.64 3.05
C ALA A 114 -10.95 -22.91 3.37
N TYR A 115 -11.09 -21.65 2.96
CA TYR A 115 -12.33 -20.88 3.14
C TYR A 115 -13.52 -21.58 2.48
N ARG A 116 -13.39 -22.10 1.27
CA ARG A 116 -14.48 -22.85 0.61
C ARG A 116 -14.87 -24.11 1.37
N GLY A 117 -13.91 -24.72 2.09
CA GLY A 117 -14.14 -25.88 2.94
C GLY A 117 -14.89 -25.59 4.24
N THR A 118 -15.01 -24.32 4.66
CA THR A 118 -15.66 -23.96 5.95
C THR A 118 -17.18 -24.09 5.94
N GLY A 119 -17.83 -24.21 4.79
CA GLY A 119 -19.26 -24.46 4.68
C GLY A 119 -19.96 -23.73 3.55
N SER A 120 -21.00 -24.35 3.00
CA SER A 120 -21.77 -23.82 1.86
C SER A 120 -22.69 -22.63 2.20
N HIS A 121 -22.84 -22.28 3.47
CA HIS A 121 -23.67 -21.15 3.93
C HIS A 121 -22.96 -19.80 3.81
N LEU A 122 -21.64 -19.80 3.60
CA LEU A 122 -20.87 -18.57 3.42
C LEU A 122 -20.83 -18.18 1.93
N PRO A 123 -20.78 -16.85 1.62
CA PRO A 123 -20.68 -16.39 0.24
C PRO A 123 -19.38 -16.88 -0.40
N PRO A 124 -19.41 -17.32 -1.68
CA PRO A 124 -18.21 -17.76 -2.37
C PRO A 124 -17.19 -16.62 -2.51
N PRO A 125 -15.89 -16.91 -2.40
CA PRO A 125 -14.85 -15.90 -2.55
C PRO A 125 -14.67 -15.51 -4.02
N GLU A 126 -14.58 -14.22 -4.27
CA GLU A 126 -14.21 -13.62 -5.55
C GLU A 126 -12.88 -12.87 -5.38
N VAL A 127 -11.84 -13.28 -6.10
CA VAL A 127 -10.52 -12.66 -6.03
C VAL A 127 -10.41 -11.54 -7.05
N VAL A 128 -10.02 -10.36 -6.58
CA VAL A 128 -9.75 -9.18 -7.41
C VAL A 128 -8.27 -8.84 -7.29
N VAL A 129 -7.59 -8.76 -8.43
CA VAL A 129 -6.18 -8.42 -8.50
C VAL A 129 -6.05 -6.94 -8.84
N GLY A 130 -5.39 -6.19 -7.97
CA GLY A 130 -5.12 -4.75 -8.14
C GLY A 130 -3.64 -4.42 -8.24
N GLY A 131 -3.32 -3.22 -8.69
CA GLY A 131 -1.97 -2.68 -8.71
C GLY A 131 -1.43 -2.35 -7.30
N SER A 132 -0.25 -1.75 -7.25
CA SER A 132 0.36 -1.33 -5.98
C SER A 132 -0.51 -0.29 -5.27
N GLY A 133 -0.86 -0.52 -4.00
CA GLY A 133 -1.75 0.34 -3.20
C GLY A 133 -3.25 0.18 -3.46
N GLU A 134 -3.67 -0.39 -4.58
CA GLU A 134 -5.10 -0.56 -4.90
C GLU A 134 -5.87 -1.44 -3.91
N PRO A 135 -5.34 -2.59 -3.41
CA PRO A 135 -6.06 -3.41 -2.44
C PRO A 135 -6.47 -2.65 -1.18
N ILE A 136 -5.65 -1.71 -0.70
CA ILE A 136 -5.98 -0.84 0.45
C ILE A 136 -7.14 0.09 0.10
N ALA A 137 -7.06 0.75 -1.05
CA ALA A 137 -8.14 1.61 -1.54
C ALA A 137 -9.45 0.83 -1.72
N MET A 138 -9.37 -0.42 -2.21
CA MET A 138 -10.53 -1.30 -2.37
C MET A 138 -11.19 -1.67 -1.03
N LEU A 139 -10.41 -1.87 0.04
CA LEU A 139 -10.95 -2.07 1.39
C LEU A 139 -11.67 -0.82 1.90
N ARG A 140 -11.03 0.34 1.77
CA ARG A 140 -11.56 1.62 2.27
C ARG A 140 -12.84 2.04 1.57
N ASP A 141 -12.85 1.95 0.24
CA ASP A 141 -14.02 2.35 -0.55
C ASP A 141 -15.07 1.23 -0.70
N GLY A 142 -14.83 0.07 -0.12
CA GLY A 142 -15.78 -1.05 -0.09
C GLY A 142 -15.84 -1.85 -1.40
N ARG A 143 -14.89 -1.75 -2.32
CA ARG A 143 -14.75 -2.67 -3.46
C ARG A 143 -14.32 -4.07 -3.03
N ALA A 144 -13.56 -4.19 -1.93
CA ALA A 144 -13.20 -5.46 -1.33
C ALA A 144 -13.65 -5.54 0.13
N ASP A 145 -13.79 -6.75 0.64
CA ASP A 145 -14.18 -7.06 2.01
C ASP A 145 -12.98 -7.45 2.87
N VAL A 146 -11.99 -8.08 2.26
CA VAL A 146 -10.74 -8.53 2.87
C VAL A 146 -9.61 -8.43 1.84
N ALA A 147 -8.38 -8.24 2.28
CA ALA A 147 -7.22 -8.22 1.40
C ALA A 147 -6.02 -8.93 1.99
N LEU A 148 -5.14 -9.46 1.12
CA LEU A 148 -3.78 -9.82 1.50
C LEU A 148 -2.84 -8.69 1.13
N LEU A 149 -2.17 -8.13 2.13
CA LEU A 149 -1.30 -6.97 2.01
C LEU A 149 0.14 -7.31 2.42
N ARG A 150 1.09 -6.52 1.94
CA ARG A 150 2.47 -6.52 2.45
C ARG A 150 2.79 -5.23 3.18
N SER A 151 3.48 -5.38 4.31
CA SER A 151 4.04 -4.21 5.02
C SER A 151 5.16 -3.55 4.19
N PRO A 152 5.38 -2.23 4.34
CA PRO A 152 4.53 -1.31 5.09
C PRO A 152 3.31 -0.86 4.28
N PHE A 153 2.22 -0.57 4.99
CA PHE A 153 1.05 0.09 4.41
C PHE A 153 0.38 0.98 5.47
N ASP A 154 -0.41 1.95 5.01
CA ASP A 154 -1.22 2.77 5.89
C ASP A 154 -2.46 1.97 6.34
N GLY A 155 -2.47 1.59 7.63
CA GLY A 155 -3.52 0.79 8.25
C GLY A 155 -4.72 1.59 8.76
N GLN A 156 -4.79 2.91 8.51
CA GLN A 156 -5.88 3.73 9.04
C GLN A 156 -7.27 3.21 8.60
N GLY A 157 -8.14 2.94 9.58
CA GLY A 157 -9.49 2.40 9.35
C GLY A 157 -9.53 0.92 9.00
N LEU A 158 -8.40 0.20 9.13
CA LEU A 158 -8.27 -1.22 8.85
C LEU A 158 -7.76 -1.97 10.08
N ASP A 159 -8.40 -3.09 10.38
CA ASP A 159 -7.80 -4.14 11.21
C ASP A 159 -6.92 -5.02 10.34
N SER A 160 -5.86 -5.59 10.93
CA SER A 160 -4.99 -6.51 10.22
C SER A 160 -4.33 -7.50 11.16
N GLN A 161 -3.96 -8.66 10.63
CA GLN A 161 -3.21 -9.68 11.33
C GLN A 161 -2.08 -10.20 10.45
N THR A 162 -0.90 -10.36 11.05
CA THR A 162 0.28 -10.89 10.37
C THR A 162 0.13 -12.40 10.19
N LEU A 163 0.36 -12.87 8.98
CA LEU A 163 0.32 -14.29 8.61
C LEU A 163 1.74 -14.87 8.53
N VAL A 164 2.63 -14.17 7.84
CA VAL A 164 3.99 -14.63 7.54
C VAL A 164 4.94 -13.46 7.64
N VAL A 165 6.14 -13.69 8.18
CA VAL A 165 7.26 -12.75 8.17
C VAL A 165 8.45 -13.42 7.52
N GLU A 166 8.94 -12.85 6.43
CA GLU A 166 10.03 -13.40 5.65
C GLU A 166 11.17 -12.38 5.45
N PRO A 167 12.42 -12.84 5.27
CA PRO A 167 13.55 -11.96 5.03
C PRO A 167 13.42 -11.26 3.68
N ARG A 168 14.04 -10.08 3.58
CA ARG A 168 14.30 -9.41 2.31
C ARG A 168 15.72 -9.75 1.82
N LEU A 169 15.85 -9.92 0.52
CA LEU A 169 17.11 -10.21 -0.15
C LEU A 169 17.53 -9.00 -0.99
N ALA A 170 18.83 -8.77 -1.10
CA ALA A 170 19.36 -7.87 -2.10
C ALA A 170 19.20 -8.49 -3.49
N VAL A 171 18.78 -7.66 -4.42
CA VAL A 171 18.63 -7.97 -5.84
C VAL A 171 19.72 -7.20 -6.58
N LEU A 172 20.67 -7.92 -7.16
CA LEU A 172 21.87 -7.38 -7.78
C LEU A 172 21.99 -7.84 -9.22
N PRO A 173 22.60 -7.05 -10.12
CA PRO A 173 23.04 -7.59 -11.41
C PRO A 173 23.92 -8.82 -11.18
N ALA A 174 23.83 -9.85 -12.02
CA ALA A 174 24.67 -11.05 -11.88
C ALA A 174 26.18 -10.74 -11.96
N ALA A 175 26.56 -9.69 -12.71
CA ALA A 175 27.94 -9.21 -12.83
C ALA A 175 28.38 -8.24 -11.71
N HIS A 176 27.51 -7.94 -10.75
CA HIS A 176 27.82 -6.99 -9.68
C HIS A 176 28.97 -7.48 -8.80
N ARG A 177 29.87 -6.56 -8.32
CA ARG A 177 31.03 -6.87 -7.47
C ARG A 177 30.70 -7.71 -6.21
N LEU A 178 29.48 -7.58 -5.70
CA LEU A 178 28.99 -8.31 -4.51
C LEU A 178 28.21 -9.58 -4.85
N ALA A 179 27.93 -9.86 -6.12
CA ALA A 179 27.10 -11.01 -6.53
C ALA A 179 27.70 -12.37 -6.12
N GLY A 180 29.02 -12.47 -5.97
CA GLY A 180 29.71 -13.69 -5.51
C GLY A 180 29.70 -13.92 -4.00
N ARG A 181 29.27 -12.95 -3.18
CA ARG A 181 29.24 -13.09 -1.71
C ARG A 181 28.06 -13.96 -1.26
N ARG A 182 28.27 -14.75 -0.22
CA ARG A 182 27.21 -15.59 0.37
C ARG A 182 26.18 -14.78 1.16
N ARG A 183 26.59 -13.67 1.79
CA ARG A 183 25.79 -12.75 2.60
C ARG A 183 26.36 -11.35 2.49
N LEU A 184 25.49 -10.36 2.61
CA LEU A 184 25.85 -8.94 2.59
C LEU A 184 25.47 -8.29 3.92
N LEU A 185 26.19 -7.25 4.28
CA LEU A 185 25.72 -6.24 5.22
C LEU A 185 25.02 -5.12 4.42
N LEU A 186 24.05 -4.48 5.02
CA LEU A 186 23.39 -3.33 4.39
C LEU A 186 24.40 -2.22 4.02
N THR A 187 25.42 -2.03 4.84
CA THR A 187 26.52 -1.09 4.62
C THR A 187 27.39 -1.41 3.40
N ASP A 188 27.45 -2.66 2.94
CA ASP A 188 28.16 -3.04 1.70
C ASP A 188 27.52 -2.41 0.45
N LEU A 189 26.24 -2.02 0.55
CA LEU A 189 25.44 -1.44 -0.53
C LEU A 189 25.37 0.09 -0.46
N LYS A 190 26.14 0.72 0.44
CA LYS A 190 26.20 2.17 0.54
C LYS A 190 26.69 2.77 -0.77
N GLY A 191 25.95 3.81 -1.25
CA GLY A 191 26.27 4.50 -2.50
C GLY A 191 25.73 3.83 -3.76
N GLU A 192 25.10 2.64 -3.66
CA GLU A 192 24.43 2.02 -4.81
C GLU A 192 23.09 2.72 -5.09
N PRO A 193 22.71 2.97 -6.34
CA PRO A 193 21.41 3.52 -6.71
C PRO A 193 20.28 2.54 -6.34
N ILE A 194 19.20 3.04 -5.70
CA ILE A 194 18.04 2.22 -5.35
C ILE A 194 16.82 2.73 -6.11
N PRO A 195 16.01 1.86 -6.78
CA PRO A 195 14.84 2.27 -7.52
C PRO A 195 13.81 2.96 -6.64
N ARG A 196 13.15 3.97 -7.18
CA ARG A 196 12.03 4.66 -6.53
C ARG A 196 10.71 4.07 -7.03
N TRP A 197 9.81 3.75 -6.10
CA TRP A 197 8.49 3.25 -6.46
C TRP A 197 7.52 4.40 -6.75
N LYS A 198 6.86 4.35 -7.90
CA LYS A 198 5.85 5.33 -8.28
C LYS A 198 4.69 5.32 -7.28
N GLY A 199 4.40 6.49 -6.70
CA GLY A 199 3.31 6.65 -5.75
C GLY A 199 3.56 6.05 -4.35
N ALA A 200 4.79 5.68 -4.01
CA ALA A 200 5.13 5.23 -2.66
C ALA A 200 4.98 6.36 -1.64
N ALA A 201 4.35 6.06 -0.51
CA ALA A 201 4.32 6.95 0.63
C ALA A 201 5.73 7.12 1.24
N PRO A 202 6.04 8.21 1.95
CA PRO A 202 7.34 8.42 2.59
C PRO A 202 7.77 7.26 3.50
N SER A 203 6.87 6.69 4.30
CA SER A 203 7.12 5.53 5.15
C SER A 203 7.50 4.27 4.36
N ALA A 204 6.88 4.05 3.20
CA ALA A 204 7.22 2.96 2.31
C ALA A 204 8.57 3.21 1.60
N THR A 205 8.95 4.46 1.36
CA THR A 205 10.25 4.79 0.77
C THR A 205 11.40 4.32 1.66
N ALA A 206 11.35 4.59 2.96
CA ALA A 206 12.35 4.11 3.92
C ALA A 206 12.50 2.58 3.87
N TYR A 207 11.39 1.86 3.80
CA TYR A 207 11.39 0.40 3.65
C TYR A 207 12.08 -0.04 2.35
N TYR A 208 11.71 0.54 1.20
CA TYR A 208 12.28 0.14 -0.09
C TYR A 208 13.76 0.48 -0.22
N THR A 209 14.23 1.52 0.47
CA THR A 209 15.66 1.91 0.49
C THR A 209 16.47 1.20 1.56
N GLY A 210 15.84 0.42 2.46
CA GLY A 210 16.51 -0.23 3.59
C GLY A 210 16.86 0.71 4.74
N CYS A 211 16.26 1.93 4.77
CA CYS A 211 16.49 2.92 5.82
C CYS A 211 15.57 2.74 7.03
N ASP A 212 14.68 1.77 6.99
CA ASP A 212 13.69 1.49 8.03
C ASP A 212 14.19 0.63 9.20
N GLY A 213 15.41 0.09 9.10
CA GLY A 213 16.03 -0.73 10.15
C GLY A 213 16.82 0.04 11.21
N ALA A 214 16.86 1.36 11.17
CA ALA A 214 17.73 2.19 12.01
C ALA A 214 17.32 2.30 13.50
N GLU A 215 16.21 1.71 13.94
CA GLU A 215 15.75 1.77 15.33
C GLU A 215 16.23 0.62 16.24
N ALA A 216 16.89 -0.38 15.69
CA ALA A 216 17.49 -1.43 16.51
C ALA A 216 18.91 -1.00 16.94
N GLY A 217 19.08 -0.61 18.20
CA GLY A 217 20.24 -0.06 18.92
C GLY A 217 21.63 -0.63 18.74
N ASP A 218 22.00 -1.23 17.62
CA ASP A 218 23.26 -1.89 17.37
C ASP A 218 24.21 -1.14 16.39
N GLY A 219 24.11 0.19 16.33
CA GLY A 219 25.14 0.98 15.61
C GLY A 219 25.15 0.82 14.07
N HIS A 220 24.25 0.06 13.49
CA HIS A 220 24.10 -0.08 12.04
C HIS A 220 23.17 1.02 11.52
N ALA A 221 23.73 2.21 11.31
CA ALA A 221 23.04 3.27 10.59
C ALA A 221 22.58 2.72 9.23
N GLY A 222 21.27 2.66 9.00
CA GLY A 222 20.70 2.31 7.69
C GLY A 222 21.32 3.19 6.60
N LEU A 223 21.14 2.78 5.34
CA LEU A 223 21.54 3.63 4.21
C LEU A 223 20.80 4.97 4.36
N ALA A 224 21.52 6.05 4.67
CA ALA A 224 20.87 7.35 4.79
C ALA A 224 20.32 7.76 3.42
N PRO A 225 19.03 8.16 3.31
CA PRO A 225 18.44 8.55 2.03
C PRO A 225 19.20 9.69 1.32
N ALA A 226 19.92 10.53 2.09
CA ALA A 226 20.65 11.67 1.59
C ALA A 226 21.91 11.32 0.80
N ASP A 227 22.49 10.12 0.99
CA ASP A 227 23.76 9.73 0.41
C ASP A 227 23.65 8.72 -0.75
N ALA A 228 22.48 8.14 -0.98
CA ALA A 228 22.26 7.21 -2.08
C ALA A 228 21.88 7.96 -3.37
N PRO A 229 22.53 7.69 -4.52
CA PRO A 229 22.09 8.25 -5.79
C PRO A 229 20.63 7.84 -6.07
N GLU A 230 19.83 8.77 -6.56
CA GLU A 230 18.46 8.47 -6.96
C GLU A 230 18.45 7.45 -8.11
N GLY A 231 17.88 6.28 -7.86
CA GLY A 231 17.70 5.25 -8.88
C GLY A 231 16.48 5.51 -9.77
N PRO A 232 16.30 4.68 -10.82
CA PRO A 232 15.18 4.78 -11.76
C PRO A 232 13.81 4.70 -11.07
N LEU A 233 12.80 5.36 -11.66
CA LEU A 233 11.41 5.26 -11.23
C LEU A 233 10.78 3.98 -11.79
N VAL A 234 10.21 3.14 -10.92
CA VAL A 234 9.57 1.86 -11.27
C VAL A 234 8.12 1.80 -10.76
N ALA A 235 7.26 1.09 -11.48
CA ALA A 235 5.86 0.91 -11.11
C ALA A 235 5.51 -0.57 -10.82
N SER A 236 6.37 -1.52 -11.17
CA SER A 236 6.17 -2.96 -10.95
C SER A 236 7.48 -3.68 -10.63
N VAL A 237 7.36 -4.92 -10.11
CA VAL A 237 8.52 -5.79 -9.83
C VAL A 237 9.28 -6.12 -11.12
N GLU A 238 8.58 -6.31 -12.24
CA GLU A 238 9.19 -6.58 -13.53
C GLU A 238 10.08 -5.42 -13.98
N GLN A 239 9.58 -4.17 -13.88
CA GLN A 239 10.40 -2.98 -14.17
C GLN A 239 11.61 -2.87 -13.25
N LEU A 240 11.42 -3.16 -11.93
CA LEU A 240 12.51 -3.18 -10.99
C LEU A 240 13.59 -4.19 -11.40
N LEU A 241 13.19 -5.40 -11.77
CA LEU A 241 14.12 -6.44 -12.18
C LEU A 241 14.87 -6.07 -13.48
N GLU A 242 14.20 -5.40 -14.43
CA GLU A 242 14.86 -4.90 -15.64
C GLU A 242 15.93 -3.84 -15.34
N VAL A 243 15.61 -2.82 -14.54
CA VAL A 243 16.61 -1.77 -14.22
C VAL A 243 17.77 -2.33 -13.40
N VAL A 244 17.54 -3.36 -12.58
CA VAL A 244 18.62 -4.07 -11.87
C VAL A 244 19.46 -4.88 -12.86
N ALA A 245 18.86 -5.67 -13.74
CA ALA A 245 19.59 -6.47 -14.74
C ALA A 245 20.48 -5.60 -15.65
N LEU A 246 20.02 -4.39 -15.98
CA LEU A 246 20.77 -3.39 -16.74
C LEU A 246 21.90 -2.71 -15.93
N GLY A 247 22.10 -3.06 -14.66
CA GLY A 247 23.13 -2.46 -13.80
C GLY A 247 22.85 -1.01 -13.38
N GLN A 248 21.60 -0.54 -13.50
CA GLN A 248 21.24 0.83 -13.16
C GLN A 248 20.88 1.02 -11.69
N ALA A 249 20.66 -0.08 -10.96
CA ALA A 249 20.28 -0.04 -9.55
C ALA A 249 20.52 -1.39 -8.86
N VAL A 250 20.51 -1.36 -7.51
CA VAL A 250 20.30 -2.53 -6.65
C VAL A 250 18.96 -2.37 -5.95
N ALA A 251 18.35 -3.47 -5.49
CA ALA A 251 17.04 -3.39 -4.87
C ALA A 251 16.89 -4.39 -3.72
N PHE A 252 15.78 -4.30 -2.98
CA PHE A 252 15.41 -5.24 -1.93
C PHE A 252 14.02 -5.81 -2.22
N LEU A 253 13.92 -7.13 -2.29
CA LEU A 253 12.66 -7.85 -2.45
C LEU A 253 12.52 -8.94 -1.38
N SER A 254 11.28 -9.25 -1.02
CA SER A 254 10.99 -10.37 -0.12
C SER A 254 11.39 -11.71 -0.73
N ARG A 255 11.76 -12.69 0.10
CA ARG A 255 12.20 -14.01 -0.34
C ARG A 255 11.22 -14.67 -1.31
N SER A 256 9.95 -14.73 -0.97
CA SER A 256 8.91 -15.31 -1.82
C SER A 256 8.77 -14.63 -3.18
N THR A 257 9.02 -13.30 -3.24
CA THR A 257 9.04 -12.57 -4.51
C THR A 257 10.26 -12.97 -5.33
N THR A 258 11.45 -13.12 -4.72
CA THR A 258 12.67 -13.53 -5.43
C THR A 258 12.58 -14.97 -5.93
N GLU A 259 11.99 -15.88 -5.17
CA GLU A 259 11.75 -17.27 -5.57
C GLU A 259 10.84 -17.38 -6.80
N ARG A 260 9.86 -16.50 -6.91
CA ARG A 260 8.92 -16.44 -8.04
C ARG A 260 9.53 -15.83 -9.31
N HIS A 261 10.58 -15.02 -9.16
CA HIS A 261 11.21 -14.27 -10.26
C HIS A 261 12.69 -14.65 -10.43
N GLN A 262 12.97 -15.95 -10.54
CA GLN A 262 14.33 -16.41 -10.81
C GLN A 262 14.80 -16.01 -12.21
N ARG A 263 15.95 -15.31 -12.29
CA ARG A 263 16.55 -14.83 -13.55
C ARG A 263 18.06 -15.10 -13.56
N PRO A 264 18.64 -15.51 -14.69
CA PRO A 264 20.07 -15.79 -14.79
C PRO A 264 20.96 -14.53 -14.75
N ASP A 265 20.40 -13.37 -15.10
CA ASP A 265 21.07 -12.07 -15.12
C ASP A 265 20.96 -11.30 -13.80
N ILE A 266 20.34 -11.93 -12.75
CA ILE A 266 20.16 -11.36 -11.43
C ILE A 266 20.70 -12.30 -10.34
N ALA A 267 21.41 -11.75 -9.37
CA ALA A 267 21.84 -12.44 -8.17
C ALA A 267 21.01 -11.99 -6.95
N TYR A 268 20.45 -12.94 -6.20
CA TYR A 268 19.76 -12.70 -4.95
C TYR A 268 20.66 -13.06 -3.77
N ARG A 269 20.83 -12.13 -2.82
CA ARG A 269 21.74 -12.34 -1.67
C ARG A 269 21.08 -11.96 -0.35
N PRO A 270 21.20 -12.79 0.68
CA PRO A 270 20.78 -12.44 2.04
C PRO A 270 21.49 -11.17 2.51
N VAL A 271 20.75 -10.27 3.17
CA VAL A 271 21.29 -9.03 3.72
C VAL A 271 20.99 -8.96 5.21
N THR A 272 22.02 -8.66 6.02
CA THR A 272 21.85 -8.36 7.45
C THR A 272 21.61 -6.86 7.62
N GLY A 273 20.69 -6.49 8.52
CA GLY A 273 20.35 -5.10 8.81
C GLY A 273 19.10 -4.58 8.09
N LEU A 274 18.42 -5.41 7.28
CA LEU A 274 17.12 -5.08 6.69
C LEU A 274 15.98 -5.51 7.61
N SER A 275 14.94 -4.69 7.73
CA SER A 275 13.67 -5.12 8.31
C SER A 275 13.04 -6.22 7.45
N PRO A 276 12.32 -7.18 8.04
CA PRO A 276 11.65 -8.23 7.28
C PRO A 276 10.44 -7.69 6.50
N SER A 277 9.90 -8.52 5.62
CA SER A 277 8.64 -8.28 4.91
C SER A 277 7.54 -9.11 5.56
N ALA A 278 6.45 -8.47 5.99
CA ALA A 278 5.29 -9.18 6.54
C ALA A 278 4.16 -9.28 5.49
N VAL A 279 3.54 -10.45 5.39
CA VAL A 279 2.26 -10.66 4.70
C VAL A 279 1.16 -10.64 5.74
N MET A 280 0.12 -9.87 5.50
CA MET A 280 -0.96 -9.63 6.44
C MET A 280 -2.30 -9.85 5.75
N VAL A 281 -3.28 -10.39 6.48
CA VAL A 281 -4.68 -10.31 6.13
C VAL A 281 -5.27 -9.05 6.77
N ALA A 282 -5.99 -8.23 5.98
CA ALA A 282 -6.55 -6.96 6.44
C ALA A 282 -8.02 -6.81 6.01
N TRP A 283 -8.80 -6.10 6.83
CA TRP A 283 -10.22 -5.83 6.60
C TRP A 283 -10.63 -4.50 7.25
N PRO A 284 -11.77 -3.88 6.86
CA PRO A 284 -12.25 -2.68 7.53
C PRO A 284 -12.54 -2.92 9.02
N GLU A 285 -12.03 -2.08 9.93
CA GLU A 285 -12.24 -2.20 11.39
C GLU A 285 -13.71 -2.24 11.80
N THR A 286 -14.59 -1.64 10.99
CA THR A 286 -16.04 -1.66 11.18
C THR A 286 -16.72 -2.94 10.70
N SER A 287 -15.98 -3.89 10.12
CA SER A 287 -16.54 -5.12 9.57
C SER A 287 -17.13 -6.00 10.69
N ARG A 288 -18.35 -6.49 10.48
CA ARG A 288 -19.02 -7.48 11.33
C ARG A 288 -19.43 -8.72 10.53
N SER A 289 -18.76 -8.92 9.38
CA SER A 289 -19.09 -10.00 8.45
C SER A 289 -18.56 -11.35 8.95
N ALA A 290 -19.47 -12.32 9.11
CA ALA A 290 -19.08 -13.71 9.42
C ALA A 290 -18.19 -14.32 8.33
N ALA A 291 -18.38 -13.92 7.06
CA ALA A 291 -17.57 -14.36 5.94
C ALA A 291 -16.13 -13.83 6.04
N VAL A 292 -15.94 -12.55 6.40
CA VAL A 292 -14.60 -11.98 6.65
C VAL A 292 -13.93 -12.72 7.80
N ALA A 293 -14.62 -12.91 8.94
CA ALA A 293 -14.07 -13.65 10.07
C ALA A 293 -13.67 -15.09 9.71
N ALA A 294 -14.47 -15.77 8.89
CA ALA A 294 -14.14 -17.12 8.43
C ALA A 294 -12.92 -17.12 7.49
N PHE A 295 -12.80 -16.11 6.62
CA PHE A 295 -11.63 -15.98 5.73
C PHE A 295 -10.36 -15.70 6.52
N VAL A 296 -10.41 -14.83 7.54
CA VAL A 296 -9.29 -14.52 8.43
C VAL A 296 -8.82 -15.78 9.18
N ARG A 297 -9.76 -16.59 9.72
CA ARG A 297 -9.41 -17.87 10.34
C ARG A 297 -8.74 -18.83 9.35
N ALA A 298 -9.33 -19.00 8.16
CA ALA A 298 -8.74 -19.84 7.12
C ALA A 298 -7.33 -19.36 6.72
N ALA A 299 -7.10 -18.05 6.68
CA ALA A 299 -5.79 -17.49 6.40
C ALA A 299 -4.77 -17.83 7.49
N HIS A 300 -5.15 -17.76 8.76
CA HIS A 300 -4.30 -18.19 9.87
C HIS A 300 -4.01 -19.69 9.86
N ASP A 301 -5.03 -20.52 9.65
CA ASP A 301 -4.87 -21.98 9.60
C ASP A 301 -3.89 -22.38 8.50
N VAL A 302 -3.97 -21.76 7.33
CA VAL A 302 -3.04 -22.00 6.22
C VAL A 302 -1.65 -21.47 6.55
N ALA A 303 -1.55 -20.27 7.08
CA ALA A 303 -0.27 -19.66 7.44
C ALA A 303 0.48 -20.46 8.50
N ALA A 304 -0.23 -21.12 9.45
CA ALA A 304 0.37 -21.94 10.51
C ALA A 304 1.25 -23.09 9.95
N HIS A 305 1.03 -23.48 8.72
CA HIS A 305 1.82 -24.51 8.04
C HIS A 305 2.94 -23.94 7.15
N HIS A 306 3.03 -22.61 7.06
CA HIS A 306 4.07 -21.96 6.26
C HIS A 306 5.39 -21.89 7.06
N PRO A 307 6.58 -22.13 6.44
CA PRO A 307 7.87 -22.14 7.13
C PRO A 307 8.23 -20.80 7.81
N ASP A 308 7.65 -19.70 7.36
CA ASP A 308 7.83 -18.36 7.91
C ASP A 308 6.64 -17.88 8.73
N HIS A 309 5.81 -18.80 9.22
CA HIS A 309 4.67 -18.43 10.06
C HIS A 309 5.11 -17.75 11.35
N VAL A 310 4.43 -16.67 11.71
CA VAL A 310 4.60 -16.01 13.00
C VAL A 310 3.53 -16.52 13.95
N THR A 311 3.95 -17.31 14.94
CA THR A 311 3.07 -17.63 16.06
C THR A 311 2.75 -16.32 16.77
N ALA A 312 1.48 -15.93 16.78
CA ALA A 312 1.05 -14.77 17.55
C ALA A 312 1.50 -14.97 18.99
N LEU A 313 2.39 -14.11 19.48
CA LEU A 313 2.66 -14.00 20.90
C LEU A 313 1.34 -13.53 21.54
N ALA A 314 0.75 -14.42 22.33
CA ALA A 314 -0.47 -14.22 23.11
C ALA A 314 -0.30 -13.08 24.14
#